data_2e4381a424f3b870a964a3ed9f1fed69
#
_entry.id   2e4381a424f3b870a964a3ed9f1fed69
#
_cell.length_a   1.000
_cell.length_b   1.000
_cell.length_c   1.000
_cell.angle_alpha   90.00
_cell.angle_beta   90.00
_cell.angle_gamma   90.00
#
_symmetry.space_group_name_H-M   'P 1'
#
loop_
_entity.id
_entity.type
_entity.pdbx_description
1 polymer ?
#
loop_
_entity_poly.entity_id
_entity_poly.type
_entity_poly.pdbx_seq_one_letter_code
_entity_poly.pdbx_strand_id
1 'polypeptide(L)'
;MVDANSQTLASEVKEVVDLTSLIKRYLVDIEKLKQELKTQNEMFNDAINNDKNYSEHNQQVKNWLKKRNAVKQTLIKQPAVEAIVAKQKELKVQIKDFQDALSRYLERYYQVAKTNILEGDDGDLREIIPVYKLVKKKG
;
A
#
# COMPACT_ATOMS: atom_id res chain seq x y z
N MET A 1 -52.36 2.18 -6.72
CA MET A 1 -51.21 2.70 -7.46
C MET A 1 -50.01 2.63 -6.52
N VAL A 2 -49.09 1.74 -6.76
CA VAL A 2 -47.83 1.74 -6.04
C VAL A 2 -46.95 2.80 -6.73
N ASP A 3 -46.54 3.82 -6.00
CA ASP A 3 -45.75 4.92 -6.54
C ASP A 3 -44.44 4.37 -7.15
N ALA A 4 -44.11 4.81 -8.37
CA ALA A 4 -42.85 4.47 -9.05
C ALA A 4 -41.64 4.75 -8.16
N ASN A 5 -41.71 5.74 -7.29
CA ASN A 5 -40.69 6.10 -6.31
C ASN A 5 -40.49 5.01 -5.22
N SER A 6 -41.59 4.39 -4.77
CA SER A 6 -41.52 3.28 -3.78
C SER A 6 -40.90 2.02 -4.37
N GLN A 7 -41.16 1.74 -5.66
CA GLN A 7 -40.54 0.60 -6.34
C GLN A 7 -39.04 0.81 -6.58
N THR A 8 -38.61 2.03 -6.90
CA THR A 8 -37.19 2.39 -7.07
C THR A 8 -36.45 2.26 -5.76
N LEU A 9 -37.00 2.79 -4.65
CA LEU A 9 -36.41 2.67 -3.32
C LEU A 9 -36.28 1.21 -2.85
N ALA A 10 -37.28 0.38 -3.10
CA ALA A 10 -37.25 -1.05 -2.77
C ALA A 10 -36.17 -1.79 -3.58
N SER A 11 -35.98 -1.43 -4.86
CA SER A 11 -34.93 -1.99 -5.72
C SER A 11 -33.52 -1.58 -5.24
N GLU A 12 -33.33 -0.32 -4.89
CA GLU A 12 -32.05 0.18 -4.35
C GLU A 12 -31.69 -0.46 -3.00
N VAL A 13 -32.67 -0.63 -2.09
CA VAL A 13 -32.45 -1.33 -0.82
C VAL A 13 -32.05 -2.77 -1.04
N LYS A 14 -32.69 -3.48 -1.98
CA LYS A 14 -32.33 -4.85 -2.35
C LYS A 14 -30.90 -4.93 -2.88
N GLU A 15 -30.50 -4.02 -3.76
CA GLU A 15 -29.16 -3.93 -4.31
C GLU A 15 -28.12 -3.71 -3.21
N VAL A 16 -28.36 -2.83 -2.24
CA VAL A 16 -27.48 -2.60 -1.07
C VAL A 16 -27.33 -3.86 -0.23
N VAL A 17 -28.42 -4.60 0.01
CA VAL A 17 -28.39 -5.87 0.76
C VAL A 17 -27.57 -6.91 0.01
N ASP A 18 -27.75 -7.05 -1.30
CA ASP A 18 -27.03 -8.00 -2.15
C ASP A 18 -25.55 -7.68 -2.19
N LEU A 19 -25.17 -6.41 -2.38
CA LEU A 19 -23.78 -5.94 -2.36
C LEU A 19 -23.13 -6.14 -0.98
N THR A 20 -23.87 -5.87 0.09
CA THR A 20 -23.36 -6.10 1.46
C THR A 20 -23.05 -7.57 1.69
N SER A 21 -23.90 -8.47 1.20
CA SER A 21 -23.69 -9.92 1.31
C SER A 21 -22.48 -10.38 0.50
N LEU A 22 -22.31 -9.87 -0.72
CA LEU A 22 -21.14 -10.14 -1.56
C LEU A 22 -19.85 -9.64 -0.93
N ILE A 23 -19.85 -8.42 -0.42
CA ILE A 23 -18.67 -7.84 0.26
C ILE A 23 -18.28 -8.69 1.47
N LYS A 24 -19.24 -9.06 2.31
CA LYS A 24 -18.98 -9.94 3.47
C LYS A 24 -18.41 -11.29 3.05
N ARG A 25 -18.97 -11.90 2.01
CA ARG A 25 -18.45 -13.16 1.46
C ARG A 25 -17.02 -13.05 0.98
N TYR A 26 -16.72 -12.03 0.17
CA TYR A 26 -15.34 -11.80 -0.30
C TYR A 26 -14.36 -11.53 0.84
N LEU A 27 -14.77 -10.79 1.88
CA LEU A 27 -13.92 -10.59 3.07
C LEU A 27 -13.58 -11.91 3.76
N VAL A 28 -14.56 -12.81 3.91
CA VAL A 28 -14.32 -14.16 4.48
C VAL A 28 -13.41 -14.98 3.57
N ASP A 29 -13.66 -14.98 2.26
CA ASP A 29 -12.86 -15.73 1.30
C ASP A 29 -11.41 -15.23 1.23
N ILE A 30 -11.22 -13.91 1.25
CA ILE A 30 -9.88 -13.29 1.33
C ILE A 30 -9.15 -13.74 2.59
N GLU A 31 -9.82 -13.74 3.74
CA GLU A 31 -9.18 -14.17 4.99
C GLU A 31 -8.78 -15.66 4.96
N LYS A 32 -9.63 -16.53 4.43
CA LYS A 32 -9.29 -17.94 4.22
C LYS A 32 -8.07 -18.11 3.32
N LEU A 33 -8.05 -17.42 2.16
CA LEU A 33 -6.94 -17.49 1.24
C LEU A 33 -5.64 -16.95 1.85
N LYS A 34 -5.71 -15.90 2.66
CA LYS A 34 -4.55 -15.38 3.40
C LYS A 34 -4.01 -16.41 4.40
N GLN A 35 -4.88 -17.10 5.12
CA GLN A 35 -4.47 -18.16 6.05
C GLN A 35 -3.85 -19.34 5.31
N GLU A 36 -4.42 -19.76 4.20
CA GLU A 36 -3.87 -20.81 3.36
C GLU A 36 -2.49 -20.42 2.81
N LEU A 37 -2.36 -19.20 2.27
CA LEU A 37 -1.09 -18.66 1.79
C LEU A 37 -0.04 -18.63 2.90
N LYS A 38 -0.42 -18.22 4.11
CA LYS A 38 0.48 -18.22 5.26
C LYS A 38 1.01 -19.63 5.55
N THR A 39 0.13 -20.61 5.58
CA THR A 39 0.50 -22.03 5.79
C THR A 39 1.46 -22.52 4.69
N GLN A 40 1.17 -22.22 3.43
CA GLN A 40 2.05 -22.61 2.32
C GLN A 40 3.43 -21.92 2.40
N ASN A 41 3.45 -20.66 2.80
CA ASN A 41 4.71 -19.93 3.00
C ASN A 41 5.53 -20.52 4.16
N GLU A 42 4.89 -20.92 5.25
CA GLU A 42 5.56 -21.61 6.38
C GLU A 42 6.16 -22.94 5.93
N MET A 43 5.39 -23.76 5.21
CA MET A 43 5.88 -25.04 4.66
C MET A 43 7.04 -24.83 3.69
N PHE A 44 6.95 -23.84 2.82
CA PHE A 44 8.03 -23.48 1.89
C PHE A 44 9.30 -23.04 2.63
N ASN A 45 9.17 -22.18 3.62
CA ASN A 45 10.30 -21.71 4.43
C ASN A 45 10.94 -22.86 5.19
N ASP A 46 10.16 -23.76 5.76
CA ASP A 46 10.66 -24.94 6.47
C ASP A 46 11.43 -25.88 5.51
N ALA A 47 10.89 -26.12 4.32
CA ALA A 47 11.57 -26.93 3.32
C ALA A 47 12.93 -26.34 2.90
N ILE A 48 13.01 -25.02 2.71
CA ILE A 48 14.25 -24.34 2.36
C ILE A 48 15.24 -24.34 3.53
N ASN A 49 14.76 -23.99 4.73
CA ASN A 49 15.62 -23.88 5.91
C ASN A 49 16.17 -25.24 6.40
N ASN A 50 15.49 -26.32 6.05
CA ASN A 50 15.93 -27.69 6.34
C ASN A 50 16.98 -28.21 5.33
N ASP A 51 17.13 -27.54 4.18
CA ASP A 51 18.20 -27.87 3.23
C ASP A 51 19.56 -27.39 3.75
N LYS A 52 20.51 -28.34 3.88
CA LYS A 52 21.83 -28.08 4.44
C LYS A 52 22.63 -27.06 3.62
N ASN A 53 22.64 -27.23 2.31
CA ASN A 53 23.38 -26.34 1.41
C ASN A 53 22.82 -24.92 1.45
N TYR A 54 21.49 -24.79 1.43
CA TYR A 54 20.85 -23.49 1.59
C TYR A 54 21.17 -22.84 2.92
N SER A 55 21.10 -23.61 4.02
CA SER A 55 21.39 -23.13 5.36
C SER A 55 22.82 -22.62 5.50
N GLU A 56 23.81 -23.35 4.96
CA GLU A 56 25.23 -22.94 4.96
C GLU A 56 25.44 -21.65 4.16
N HIS A 57 24.91 -21.56 2.95
CA HIS A 57 25.00 -20.35 2.14
C HIS A 57 24.27 -19.17 2.77
N ASN A 58 23.09 -19.40 3.35
CA ASN A 58 22.35 -18.37 4.05
C ASN A 58 23.11 -17.82 5.25
N GLN A 59 23.82 -18.68 5.99
CA GLN A 59 24.68 -18.24 7.08
C GLN A 59 25.85 -17.38 6.57
N GLN A 60 26.48 -17.76 5.47
CA GLN A 60 27.53 -16.95 4.83
C GLN A 60 27.01 -15.58 4.39
N VAL A 61 25.83 -15.53 3.77
CA VAL A 61 25.17 -14.26 3.39
C VAL A 61 24.93 -13.39 4.62
N LYS A 62 24.40 -13.95 5.71
CA LYS A 62 24.20 -13.21 6.97
C LYS A 62 25.51 -12.63 7.52
N ASN A 63 26.60 -13.39 7.48
CA ASN A 63 27.91 -12.93 7.93
C ASN A 63 28.44 -11.78 7.06
N TRP A 64 28.31 -11.90 5.73
CA TRP A 64 28.72 -10.84 4.81
C TRP A 64 27.85 -9.57 4.97
N LEU A 65 26.55 -9.73 5.21
CA LEU A 65 25.65 -8.62 5.49
C LEU A 65 26.05 -7.87 6.78
N LYS A 66 26.43 -8.61 7.84
CA LYS A 66 26.94 -7.99 9.08
C LYS A 66 28.20 -7.19 8.82
N LYS A 67 29.18 -7.76 8.09
CA LYS A 67 30.43 -7.07 7.73
C LYS A 67 30.14 -5.82 6.90
N ARG A 68 29.31 -5.94 5.87
CA ARG A 68 28.90 -4.79 5.03
C ARG A 68 28.23 -3.69 5.87
N ASN A 69 27.31 -4.05 6.75
CA ASN A 69 26.62 -3.09 7.59
C ASN A 69 27.55 -2.40 8.58
N ALA A 70 28.54 -3.12 9.15
CA ALA A 70 29.55 -2.52 9.99
C ALA A 70 30.38 -1.45 9.26
N VAL A 71 30.83 -1.76 8.03
CA VAL A 71 31.52 -0.79 7.18
C VAL A 71 30.62 0.42 6.87
N LYS A 72 29.35 0.17 6.52
CA LYS A 72 28.38 1.23 6.26
C LYS A 72 28.19 2.15 7.48
N GLN A 73 28.09 1.58 8.68
CA GLN A 73 27.96 2.38 9.90
C GLN A 73 29.21 3.24 10.19
N THR A 74 30.38 2.73 9.88
CA THR A 74 31.62 3.52 9.97
C THR A 74 31.63 4.66 8.98
N LEU A 75 31.21 4.41 7.73
CA LEU A 75 31.12 5.45 6.68
C LEU A 75 30.10 6.56 7.01
N ILE A 76 28.93 6.17 7.56
CA ILE A 76 27.87 7.12 7.94
C ILE A 76 28.34 8.09 9.02
N LYS A 77 29.28 7.69 9.87
CA LYS A 77 29.85 8.53 10.93
C LYS A 77 30.89 9.54 10.41
N GLN A 78 31.32 9.44 9.16
CA GLN A 78 32.20 10.43 8.57
C GLN A 78 31.41 11.73 8.33
N PRO A 79 31.96 12.91 8.69
CA PRO A 79 31.22 14.19 8.65
C PRO A 79 30.58 14.50 7.30
N ALA A 80 31.28 14.21 6.20
CA ALA A 80 30.76 14.44 4.85
C ALA A 80 29.55 13.55 4.52
N VAL A 81 29.60 12.28 4.93
CA VAL A 81 28.51 11.33 4.72
C VAL A 81 27.34 11.60 5.65
N GLU A 82 27.61 11.98 6.89
CA GLU A 82 26.59 12.38 7.86
C GLU A 82 25.77 13.58 7.35
N ALA A 83 26.42 14.57 6.77
CA ALA A 83 25.73 15.71 6.14
C ALA A 83 24.83 15.29 4.99
N ILE A 84 25.28 14.35 4.15
CA ILE A 84 24.47 13.77 3.06
C ILE A 84 23.24 13.04 3.62
N VAL A 85 23.42 12.20 4.63
CA VAL A 85 22.32 11.47 5.27
C VAL A 85 21.29 12.41 5.89
N ALA A 86 21.75 13.48 6.56
CA ALA A 86 20.88 14.52 7.12
C ALA A 86 20.05 15.20 6.02
N LYS A 87 20.70 15.54 4.89
CA LYS A 87 20.02 16.15 3.74
C LYS A 87 19.03 15.22 3.07
N GLN A 88 19.35 13.94 2.92
CA GLN A 88 18.42 12.93 2.42
C GLN A 88 17.18 12.82 3.30
N LYS A 89 17.35 12.85 4.62
CA LYS A 89 16.23 12.77 5.58
C LYS A 89 15.32 13.99 5.46
N GLU A 90 15.91 15.19 5.38
CA GLU A 90 15.16 16.44 5.16
C GLU A 90 14.35 16.39 3.87
N LEU A 91 14.98 15.98 2.76
CA LEU A 91 14.31 15.88 1.45
C LEU A 91 13.15 14.86 1.47
N LYS A 92 13.31 13.74 2.15
CA LYS A 92 12.22 12.74 2.29
C LYS A 92 11.01 13.31 3.04
N VAL A 93 11.24 14.10 4.08
CA VAL A 93 10.17 14.78 4.82
C VAL A 93 9.46 15.79 3.92
N GLN A 94 10.22 16.65 3.21
CA GLN A 94 9.65 17.63 2.28
C GLN A 94 8.83 16.95 1.16
N ILE A 95 9.35 15.88 0.57
CA ILE A 95 8.63 15.12 -0.48
C ILE A 95 7.31 14.60 0.07
N LYS A 96 7.30 14.02 1.26
CA LYS A 96 6.08 13.52 1.89
C LYS A 96 5.07 14.65 2.13
N ASP A 97 5.51 15.78 2.66
CA ASP A 97 4.66 16.94 2.92
C ASP A 97 4.02 17.47 1.63
N PHE A 98 4.81 17.55 0.55
CA PHE A 98 4.30 17.95 -0.76
C PHE A 98 3.35 16.91 -1.37
N GLN A 99 3.61 15.62 -1.21
CA GLN A 99 2.70 14.57 -1.66
C GLN A 99 1.36 14.62 -0.91
N ASP A 100 1.38 14.87 0.40
CA ASP A 100 0.17 15.02 1.21
C ASP A 100 -0.62 16.27 0.80
N ALA A 101 0.07 17.38 0.55
CA ALA A 101 -0.55 18.59 0.03
C ALA A 101 -1.13 18.38 -1.38
N LEU A 102 -0.37 17.75 -2.27
CA LEU A 102 -0.83 17.41 -3.61
C LEU A 102 -2.10 16.57 -3.58
N SER A 103 -2.17 15.55 -2.75
CA SER A 103 -3.35 14.70 -2.62
C SER A 103 -4.60 15.49 -2.23
N ARG A 104 -4.47 16.44 -1.29
CA ARG A 104 -5.58 17.34 -0.91
C ARG A 104 -6.02 18.24 -2.05
N TYR A 105 -5.06 18.79 -2.81
CA TYR A 105 -5.38 19.65 -3.95
C TYR A 105 -5.99 18.88 -5.12
N LEU A 106 -5.53 17.65 -5.38
CA LEU A 106 -6.11 16.79 -6.42
C LEU A 106 -7.56 16.40 -6.07
N GLU A 107 -7.84 16.08 -4.81
CA GLU A 107 -9.19 15.83 -4.34
C GLU A 107 -10.10 17.05 -4.55
N ARG A 108 -9.62 18.24 -4.18
CA ARG A 108 -10.35 19.49 -4.35
C ARG A 108 -10.57 19.82 -5.84
N TYR A 109 -9.54 19.64 -6.65
CA TYR A 109 -9.64 19.83 -8.10
C TYR A 109 -10.71 18.92 -8.70
N TYR A 110 -10.69 17.62 -8.38
CA TYR A 110 -11.69 16.67 -8.85
C TYR A 110 -13.12 17.08 -8.48
N GLN A 111 -13.33 17.56 -7.25
CA GLN A 111 -14.64 18.03 -6.78
C GLN A 111 -15.13 19.27 -7.53
N VAL A 112 -14.24 20.22 -7.80
CA VAL A 112 -14.59 21.52 -8.41
C VAL A 112 -14.65 21.44 -9.93
N ALA A 113 -13.65 20.85 -10.56
CA ALA A 113 -13.54 20.77 -12.02
C ALA A 113 -14.47 19.71 -12.64
N LYS A 114 -14.96 18.76 -11.83
CA LYS A 114 -15.82 17.65 -12.29
C LYS A 114 -15.17 16.77 -13.36
N THR A 115 -13.84 16.72 -13.37
CA THR A 115 -13.03 15.88 -14.26
C THR A 115 -11.88 15.26 -13.47
N ASN A 116 -11.47 14.07 -13.88
CA ASN A 116 -10.30 13.38 -13.36
C ASN A 116 -9.07 13.54 -14.25
N ILE A 117 -9.14 14.38 -15.26
CA ILE A 117 -8.03 14.63 -16.19
C ILE A 117 -7.37 15.97 -15.85
N LEU A 118 -6.05 15.94 -15.71
CA LEU A 118 -5.20 17.11 -15.51
C LEU A 118 -4.13 17.14 -16.58
N GLU A 119 -4.02 18.26 -17.29
CA GLU A 119 -2.92 18.54 -18.21
C GLU A 119 -1.74 19.13 -17.44
N GLY A 120 -0.55 18.53 -17.60
CA GLY A 120 0.69 19.06 -17.05
C GLY A 120 1.28 20.17 -17.92
N ASP A 121 2.25 20.90 -17.41
CA ASP A 121 2.96 21.98 -18.14
C ASP A 121 3.70 21.45 -19.38
N ASP A 122 4.02 20.17 -19.41
CA ASP A 122 4.61 19.43 -20.53
C ASP A 122 3.59 19.03 -21.62
N GLY A 123 2.30 19.33 -21.41
CA GLY A 123 1.19 18.92 -22.27
C GLY A 123 0.73 17.48 -22.08
N ASP A 124 1.35 16.73 -21.19
CA ASP A 124 0.94 15.37 -20.86
C ASP A 124 -0.37 15.35 -20.08
N LEU A 125 -1.31 14.50 -20.50
CA LEU A 125 -2.54 14.26 -19.78
C LEU A 125 -2.31 13.23 -18.67
N ARG A 126 -2.74 13.58 -17.46
CA ARG A 126 -2.65 12.73 -16.27
C ARG A 126 -4.03 12.47 -15.71
N GLU A 127 -4.27 11.25 -15.26
CA GLU A 127 -5.54 10.85 -14.67
C GLU A 127 -5.43 10.81 -13.13
N ILE A 128 -6.42 11.41 -12.47
CA ILE A 128 -6.57 11.34 -11.02
C ILE A 128 -7.34 10.07 -10.68
N ILE A 129 -6.70 9.15 -9.94
CA ILE A 129 -7.30 7.87 -9.57
C ILE A 129 -7.58 7.87 -8.07
N PRO A 130 -8.86 7.90 -7.65
CA PRO A 130 -9.23 7.70 -6.26
C PRO A 130 -9.04 6.24 -5.84
N VAL A 131 -8.57 6.01 -4.62
CA VAL A 131 -8.36 4.68 -4.05
C VAL A 131 -9.24 4.50 -2.82
N TYR A 132 -10.04 3.42 -2.80
CA TYR A 132 -10.89 3.06 -1.67
C TYR A 132 -10.38 1.79 -0.99
N LYS A 133 -10.32 1.80 0.33
CA LYS A 133 -9.95 0.63 1.13
C LYS A 133 -10.78 0.55 2.40
N LEU A 134 -11.05 -0.67 2.85
CA LEU A 134 -11.67 -0.91 4.14
C LEU A 134 -10.59 -0.89 5.23
N VAL A 135 -10.86 -0.11 6.28
CA VAL A 135 -10.05 -0.09 7.50
C VAL A 135 -10.96 -0.32 8.70
N LYS A 136 -10.41 -0.95 9.75
CA LYS A 136 -11.15 -1.14 10.99
C LYS A 136 -11.41 0.23 11.61
N LYS A 137 -12.69 0.53 11.89
CA LYS A 137 -13.06 1.76 12.60
C LYS A 137 -12.57 1.67 14.03
N LYS A 138 -11.81 2.67 14.46
CA LYS A 138 -11.44 2.84 15.87
C LYS A 138 -12.66 3.37 16.61
N GLY A 139 -13.07 2.63 17.63
CA GLY A 139 -14.17 3.04 18.53
C GLY A 139 -13.75 4.13 19.48
#